data_b752f7fe03c8fb38b24ad8de40ffa901
#
_entry.id   b752f7fe03c8fb38b24ad8de40ffa901
#
_cell.length_a   1.000
_cell.length_b   1.000
_cell.length_c   1.000
_cell.angle_alpha   90.00
_cell.angle_beta   90.00
_cell.angle_gamma   90.00
#
_symmetry.space_group_name_H-M   'P 1'
#
loop_
_entity.id
_entity.type
_entity.pdbx_description
1 polymer ?
#
loop_
_entity_poly.entity_id
_entity_poly.type
_entity_poly.pdbx_seq_one_letter_code
_entity_poly.pdbx_strand_id
1 'polypeptide(L)'
;MPAIAITEHANLFSLVKVYKAALGQGIKAIAGSDVLVFNPEDPATPYRLTLLVNNHAGYITLTELISKAYQEGQHQGVPMLRQEWIEANHNGLIALSGAMSGEIGKALLAENFDAAKRLAAFWGGLFEQSFYLELQRVGKPEEERYIAAAVELALATDLPVVATNDVRFVHQQDFAAHEVRVCINQGRVLDDTRRPKDYTDQQYLRSVEEMQALFADIPEALENTVEIAKRCNLKLTLGQNFLPDFPVPEGMNLGEFMADESMKGLEERLQHYPAVGKGTDEENRRVYYDRLDFELKMITQMGFPGYFMIVADFIQWAKNNLIPVGPGRGSGAGSLVAYALKITDLDPIEFDLLFERFLNPERVSMPDFDVDFCMDRRDEVIDYVARNYGRDHVAQIITYGSMAAKAVIRDVGRVLGFGYGFVDRLSKLVPFEIGMTLTKALKDSPELKQLYDTEEEVKSLIDMALSLEGTSRNAGKHAGGVVISPTKLTDFTPLYCDQDGNNLVTQFDKDDVEAVGLVKFDFLGLRTLTIIDWALQDINAKQQKLGKPPVDITTIPRDDPASYKLLTNAQTTAVFQLESRGMKELIKKLKPDCFDDIIALVALFRPGPLESGMVDDYINVKHGAKAEYAHP
;
A
#
# COMPACT_ATOMS: atom_id res chain seq x y z
N MET A 1 -25.45 13.33 11.39
CA MET A 1 -24.91 13.96 10.16
C MET A 1 -25.20 13.04 8.98
N PRO A 2 -25.96 13.46 7.95
CA PRO A 2 -26.34 12.57 6.83
C PRO A 2 -25.25 12.43 5.76
N ALA A 3 -24.33 13.38 5.69
CA ALA A 3 -23.19 13.38 4.77
C ALA A 3 -21.95 13.98 5.45
N ILE A 4 -20.77 13.56 4.99
CA ILE A 4 -19.48 14.09 5.44
C ILE A 4 -18.53 14.24 4.24
N ALA A 5 -17.88 15.39 4.14
CA ALA A 5 -16.84 15.61 3.14
C ALA A 5 -15.46 15.26 3.70
N ILE A 6 -14.63 14.68 2.86
CA ILE A 6 -13.23 14.36 3.13
C ILE A 6 -12.38 15.19 2.20
N THR A 7 -11.65 16.14 2.78
CA THR A 7 -10.84 17.12 2.05
C THR A 7 -9.42 17.13 2.59
N GLU A 8 -8.71 16.02 2.41
CA GLU A 8 -7.31 15.92 2.79
C GLU A 8 -6.45 16.91 1.98
N HIS A 9 -5.33 17.29 2.55
CA HIS A 9 -4.46 18.32 2.00
C HIS A 9 -3.65 17.78 0.81
N ALA A 10 -4.04 18.16 -0.40
CA ALA A 10 -3.44 17.78 -1.67
C ALA A 10 -3.35 16.25 -1.89
N ASN A 11 -4.26 15.47 -1.33
CA ASN A 11 -4.27 14.01 -1.51
C ASN A 11 -5.67 13.41 -1.29
N LEU A 12 -5.79 12.09 -1.59
CA LEU A 12 -6.98 11.27 -1.34
C LEU A 12 -6.63 9.99 -0.57
N PHE A 13 -5.60 10.01 0.26
CA PHE A 13 -5.05 8.82 0.91
C PHE A 13 -6.08 7.98 1.67
N SER A 14 -7.02 8.61 2.36
CA SER A 14 -8.01 7.92 3.18
C SER A 14 -9.35 7.68 2.46
N LEU A 15 -9.52 8.17 1.23
CA LEU A 15 -10.82 8.22 0.56
C LEU A 15 -11.55 6.87 0.55
N VAL A 16 -10.91 5.80 0.13
CA VAL A 16 -11.57 4.48 0.00
C VAL A 16 -11.97 3.93 1.38
N LYS A 17 -11.12 4.10 2.39
CA LYS A 17 -11.39 3.66 3.77
C LYS A 17 -12.60 4.39 4.36
N VAL A 18 -12.59 5.72 4.23
CA VAL A 18 -13.68 6.55 4.76
C VAL A 18 -14.97 6.34 3.96
N TYR A 19 -14.89 6.20 2.63
CA TYR A 19 -16.03 5.89 1.78
C TYR A 19 -16.73 4.59 2.22
N LYS A 20 -15.96 3.51 2.42
CA LYS A 20 -16.48 2.22 2.93
C LYS A 20 -17.08 2.37 4.33
N ALA A 21 -16.40 3.04 5.24
CA ALA A 21 -16.86 3.23 6.61
C ALA A 21 -18.16 4.05 6.66
N ALA A 22 -18.25 5.13 5.89
CA ALA A 22 -19.43 5.98 5.81
C ALA A 22 -20.64 5.21 5.24
N LEU A 23 -20.45 4.47 4.14
CA LEU A 23 -21.52 3.62 3.58
C LEU A 23 -22.01 2.59 4.60
N GLY A 24 -21.10 1.95 5.35
CA GLY A 24 -21.46 0.99 6.39
C GLY A 24 -22.30 1.59 7.53
N GLN A 25 -22.23 2.90 7.71
CA GLN A 25 -23.03 3.65 8.71
C GLN A 25 -24.22 4.40 8.11
N GLY A 26 -24.49 4.22 6.81
CA GLY A 26 -25.57 4.93 6.10
C GLY A 26 -25.30 6.44 5.93
N ILE A 27 -24.03 6.85 6.00
CA ILE A 27 -23.60 8.25 5.81
C ILE A 27 -23.07 8.41 4.38
N LYS A 28 -23.46 9.50 3.71
CA LYS A 28 -22.94 9.85 2.40
C LYS A 28 -21.52 10.40 2.51
N ALA A 29 -20.56 9.74 1.87
CA ALA A 29 -19.20 10.27 1.75
C ALA A 29 -19.10 11.21 0.54
N ILE A 30 -18.56 12.40 0.73
CA ILE A 30 -18.26 13.38 -0.31
C ILE A 30 -16.74 13.39 -0.48
N ALA A 31 -16.26 12.95 -1.64
CA ALA A 31 -14.85 13.01 -1.97
C ALA A 31 -14.42 14.43 -2.31
N GLY A 32 -13.24 14.82 -1.89
CA GLY A 32 -12.67 16.12 -2.19
C GLY A 32 -11.22 16.23 -1.71
N SER A 33 -10.60 17.36 -1.98
CA SER A 33 -9.26 17.68 -1.49
C SER A 33 -9.09 19.18 -1.32
N ASP A 34 -8.38 19.57 -0.26
CA ASP A 34 -7.84 20.92 -0.11
C ASP A 34 -6.55 21.02 -0.91
N VAL A 35 -6.62 21.59 -2.09
CA VAL A 35 -5.47 21.75 -2.97
C VAL A 35 -4.80 23.11 -2.76
N LEU A 36 -3.52 23.18 -3.10
CA LEU A 36 -2.75 24.40 -3.14
C LEU A 36 -2.59 24.87 -4.57
N VAL A 37 -2.96 26.10 -4.83
CA VAL A 37 -2.77 26.76 -6.14
C VAL A 37 -1.50 27.59 -6.07
N PHE A 38 -0.64 27.43 -7.06
CA PHE A 38 0.63 28.13 -7.16
C PHE A 38 0.43 29.65 -7.20
N ASN A 39 1.11 30.35 -6.31
CA ASN A 39 1.15 31.81 -6.27
C ASN A 39 2.42 32.30 -6.99
N PRO A 40 2.30 32.91 -8.18
CA PRO A 40 3.47 33.35 -8.95
C PRO A 40 4.22 34.51 -8.29
N GLU A 41 3.57 35.31 -7.45
CA GLU A 41 4.20 36.43 -6.74
C GLU A 41 5.01 35.98 -5.54
N ASP A 42 4.55 34.92 -4.86
CA ASP A 42 5.24 34.33 -3.70
C ASP A 42 4.99 32.81 -3.64
N PRO A 43 5.81 32.00 -4.29
CA PRO A 43 5.66 30.54 -4.29
C PRO A 43 5.70 29.88 -2.90
N ALA A 44 6.23 30.57 -1.89
CA ALA A 44 6.27 30.06 -0.51
C ALA A 44 4.90 30.18 0.19
N THR A 45 3.99 31.00 -0.34
CA THR A 45 2.64 31.21 0.20
C THR A 45 1.56 30.91 -0.87
N PRO A 46 1.36 29.62 -1.22
CA PRO A 46 0.33 29.24 -2.18
C PRO A 46 -1.09 29.56 -1.67
N TYR A 47 -2.03 29.61 -2.59
CA TYR A 47 -3.44 29.80 -2.29
C TYR A 47 -4.15 28.46 -2.04
N ARG A 48 -5.01 28.41 -1.03
CA ARG A 48 -5.88 27.25 -0.79
C ARG A 48 -7.12 27.32 -1.68
N LEU A 49 -7.50 26.17 -2.23
CA LEU A 49 -8.76 25.95 -2.92
C LEU A 49 -9.30 24.59 -2.52
N THR A 50 -10.58 24.48 -2.13
CA THR A 50 -11.17 23.18 -1.82
C THR A 50 -11.96 22.71 -3.02
N LEU A 51 -11.64 21.50 -3.51
CA LEU A 51 -12.33 20.86 -4.63
C LEU A 51 -13.13 19.69 -4.13
N LEU A 52 -14.43 19.64 -4.44
CA LEU A 52 -15.35 18.56 -4.10
C LEU A 52 -15.83 17.85 -5.38
N VAL A 53 -15.95 16.55 -5.31
CA VAL A 53 -16.36 15.70 -6.44
C VAL A 53 -17.88 15.63 -6.53
N ASN A 54 -18.42 16.09 -7.63
CA ASN A 54 -19.84 16.02 -7.92
C ASN A 54 -20.27 14.62 -8.42
N ASN A 55 -19.48 14.03 -9.34
CA ASN A 55 -19.78 12.76 -10.01
C ASN A 55 -18.49 12.01 -10.39
N HIS A 56 -18.61 10.91 -11.11
CA HIS A 56 -17.45 10.10 -11.51
C HIS A 56 -16.44 10.89 -12.41
N ALA A 57 -16.92 11.75 -13.32
CA ALA A 57 -16.02 12.57 -14.12
C ALA A 57 -15.19 13.53 -13.25
N GLY A 58 -15.81 14.11 -12.21
CA GLY A 58 -15.09 14.95 -11.24
C GLY A 58 -14.07 14.13 -10.40
N TYR A 59 -14.33 12.87 -10.14
CA TYR A 59 -13.34 11.99 -9.50
C TYR A 59 -12.11 11.82 -10.38
N ILE A 60 -12.28 11.50 -11.65
CA ILE A 60 -11.17 11.40 -12.62
C ILE A 60 -10.42 12.72 -12.71
N THR A 61 -11.13 13.84 -12.88
CA THR A 61 -10.52 15.18 -12.91
C THR A 61 -9.68 15.46 -11.68
N LEU A 62 -10.20 15.16 -10.48
CA LEU A 62 -9.48 15.42 -9.23
C LEU A 62 -8.24 14.50 -9.09
N THR A 63 -8.35 13.23 -9.45
CA THR A 63 -7.21 12.30 -9.43
C THR A 63 -6.10 12.71 -10.39
N GLU A 64 -6.46 13.17 -11.59
CA GLU A 64 -5.49 13.71 -12.56
C GLU A 64 -4.81 14.99 -12.06
N LEU A 65 -5.57 15.95 -11.52
CA LEU A 65 -5.03 17.20 -10.98
C LEU A 65 -4.07 16.94 -9.81
N ILE A 66 -4.47 16.14 -8.84
CA ILE A 66 -3.62 15.77 -7.70
C ILE A 66 -2.35 15.06 -8.17
N SER A 67 -2.48 14.09 -9.08
CA SER A 67 -1.34 13.36 -9.63
C SER A 67 -0.36 14.30 -10.33
N LYS A 68 -0.88 15.26 -11.08
CA LYS A 68 -0.08 16.26 -11.79
C LYS A 68 0.61 17.23 -10.82
N ALA A 69 -0.06 17.61 -9.72
CA ALA A 69 0.56 18.43 -8.67
C ALA A 69 1.81 17.76 -8.09
N TYR A 70 1.77 16.43 -7.87
CA TYR A 70 2.94 15.69 -7.39
C TYR A 70 4.02 15.52 -8.45
N GLN A 71 3.66 15.23 -9.70
CA GLN A 71 4.62 14.93 -10.76
C GLN A 71 5.29 16.16 -11.35
N GLU A 72 4.56 17.27 -11.50
CA GLU A 72 4.98 18.46 -12.25
C GLU A 72 4.88 19.76 -11.44
N GLY A 73 4.16 19.76 -10.31
CA GLY A 73 3.81 20.98 -9.56
C GLY A 73 4.47 21.11 -8.20
N GLN A 74 5.44 20.26 -7.83
CA GLN A 74 6.09 20.38 -6.54
C GLN A 74 7.02 21.60 -6.46
N HIS A 75 6.86 22.36 -5.37
CA HIS A 75 7.80 23.40 -4.99
C HIS A 75 8.28 23.14 -3.56
N GLN A 76 9.59 22.88 -3.39
CA GLN A 76 10.17 22.50 -2.09
C GLN A 76 9.45 21.33 -1.40
N GLY A 77 8.98 20.35 -2.17
CA GLY A 77 8.26 19.19 -1.67
C GLY A 77 6.77 19.42 -1.36
N VAL A 78 6.24 20.59 -1.69
CA VAL A 78 4.81 20.91 -1.56
C VAL A 78 4.15 20.79 -2.93
N PRO A 79 3.18 19.87 -3.12
CA PRO A 79 2.48 19.72 -4.38
C PRO A 79 1.50 20.89 -4.59
N MET A 80 1.58 21.55 -5.73
CA MET A 80 0.74 22.68 -6.09
C MET A 80 0.15 22.53 -7.47
N LEU A 81 -1.08 22.97 -7.64
CA LEU A 81 -1.73 23.08 -8.93
C LEU A 81 -1.40 24.44 -9.57
N ARG A 82 -1.18 24.45 -10.88
CA ARG A 82 -1.20 25.69 -11.64
C ARG A 82 -2.64 26.02 -12.04
N GLN A 83 -2.97 27.30 -12.04
CA GLN A 83 -4.30 27.78 -12.41
C GLN A 83 -4.72 27.24 -13.80
N GLU A 84 -3.81 27.25 -14.77
CA GLU A 84 -4.06 26.80 -16.15
C GLU A 84 -4.45 25.32 -16.23
N TRP A 85 -4.04 24.49 -15.26
CA TRP A 85 -4.44 23.08 -15.21
C TRP A 85 -5.89 22.93 -14.78
N ILE A 86 -6.35 23.77 -13.85
CA ILE A 86 -7.74 23.80 -13.41
C ILE A 86 -8.62 24.36 -14.52
N GLU A 87 -8.18 25.42 -15.22
CA GLU A 87 -8.88 25.98 -16.37
C GLU A 87 -9.06 24.93 -17.48
N ALA A 88 -8.03 24.12 -17.75
CA ALA A 88 -8.06 23.11 -18.79
C ALA A 88 -9.00 21.93 -18.45
N ASN A 89 -9.14 21.58 -17.18
CA ASN A 89 -10.04 20.49 -16.75
C ASN A 89 -10.52 20.71 -15.32
N HIS A 90 -11.80 21.03 -15.17
CA HIS A 90 -12.52 21.20 -13.89
C HIS A 90 -13.88 20.52 -13.90
N ASN A 91 -14.12 19.67 -14.91
CA ASN A 91 -15.42 19.01 -15.13
C ASN A 91 -15.81 18.15 -13.93
N GLY A 92 -17.06 18.27 -13.49
CA GLY A 92 -17.62 17.47 -12.39
C GLY A 92 -17.10 17.84 -11.00
N LEU A 93 -16.49 19.03 -10.85
CA LEU A 93 -16.02 19.56 -9.58
C LEU A 93 -16.88 20.72 -9.09
N ILE A 94 -16.95 20.86 -7.76
CA ILE A 94 -17.43 22.04 -7.04
C ILE A 94 -16.21 22.64 -6.34
N ALA A 95 -16.04 23.96 -6.42
CA ALA A 95 -14.91 24.64 -5.79
C ALA A 95 -15.37 25.56 -4.66
N LEU A 96 -14.64 25.53 -3.52
CA LEU A 96 -14.78 26.45 -2.42
C LEU A 96 -13.53 27.33 -2.35
N SER A 97 -13.72 28.61 -2.07
CA SER A 97 -12.68 29.66 -2.24
C SER A 97 -11.45 29.54 -1.31
N GLY A 98 -11.39 28.57 -0.39
CA GLY A 98 -10.28 28.39 0.55
C GLY A 98 -10.25 29.37 1.72
N ALA A 99 -11.38 30.02 2.02
CA ALA A 99 -11.55 30.99 3.10
C ALA A 99 -10.43 32.06 3.12
N MET A 100 -9.91 32.42 4.29
CA MET A 100 -8.83 33.41 4.44
C MET A 100 -7.53 33.02 3.72
N SER A 101 -7.29 31.73 3.50
CA SER A 101 -6.06 31.20 2.88
C SER A 101 -6.17 31.10 1.35
N GLY A 102 -7.36 31.28 0.80
CA GLY A 102 -7.57 31.33 -0.65
C GLY A 102 -7.15 32.67 -1.26
N GLU A 103 -7.06 32.71 -2.57
CA GLU A 103 -6.64 33.90 -3.32
C GLU A 103 -7.58 35.09 -3.07
N ILE A 104 -8.90 34.85 -3.13
CA ILE A 104 -9.92 35.85 -2.83
C ILE A 104 -9.80 36.34 -1.38
N GLY A 105 -9.63 35.40 -0.43
CA GLY A 105 -9.51 35.74 0.99
C GLY A 105 -8.30 36.61 1.30
N LYS A 106 -7.17 36.35 0.67
CA LYS A 106 -5.96 37.18 0.80
C LYS A 106 -6.18 38.58 0.23
N ALA A 107 -6.87 38.70 -0.92
CA ALA A 107 -7.20 39.99 -1.52
C ALA A 107 -8.14 40.82 -0.60
N LEU A 108 -9.14 40.18 0.00
CA LEU A 108 -10.07 40.83 0.95
C LEU A 108 -9.35 41.32 2.20
N LEU A 109 -8.48 40.49 2.79
CA LEU A 109 -7.71 40.85 3.97
C LEU A 109 -6.67 41.95 3.69
N ALA A 110 -6.20 42.06 2.44
CA ALA A 110 -5.37 43.17 1.96
C ALA A 110 -6.19 44.45 1.60
N GLU A 111 -7.51 44.47 1.90
CA GLU A 111 -8.43 45.57 1.58
C GLU A 111 -8.52 45.90 0.07
N ASN A 112 -8.16 44.94 -0.79
CA ASN A 112 -8.22 45.09 -2.23
C ASN A 112 -9.51 44.48 -2.82
N PHE A 113 -10.63 45.14 -2.57
CA PHE A 113 -11.96 44.66 -2.96
C PHE A 113 -12.13 44.55 -4.49
N ASP A 114 -11.48 45.42 -5.28
CA ASP A 114 -11.53 45.34 -6.73
C ASP A 114 -10.79 44.12 -7.27
N ALA A 115 -9.66 43.76 -6.68
CA ALA A 115 -8.99 42.48 -7.00
C ALA A 115 -9.86 41.30 -6.61
N ALA A 116 -10.45 41.31 -5.41
CA ALA A 116 -11.34 40.25 -4.98
C ALA A 116 -12.54 40.05 -5.90
N LYS A 117 -13.14 41.16 -6.42
CA LYS A 117 -14.21 41.10 -7.44
C LYS A 117 -13.76 40.46 -8.75
N ARG A 118 -12.58 40.81 -9.24
CA ARG A 118 -12.04 40.21 -10.48
C ARG A 118 -11.81 38.70 -10.30
N LEU A 119 -11.23 38.31 -9.18
CA LEU A 119 -11.01 36.89 -8.85
C LEU A 119 -12.33 36.13 -8.67
N ALA A 120 -13.30 36.73 -7.99
CA ALA A 120 -14.63 36.15 -7.85
C ALA A 120 -15.34 35.95 -9.20
N ALA A 121 -15.22 36.91 -10.08
CA ALA A 121 -15.76 36.80 -11.46
C ALA A 121 -15.04 35.72 -12.27
N PHE A 122 -13.72 35.58 -12.10
CA PHE A 122 -12.94 34.56 -12.79
C PHE A 122 -13.33 33.15 -12.30
N TRP A 123 -13.23 32.88 -11.01
CA TRP A 123 -13.54 31.56 -10.45
C TRP A 123 -15.03 31.20 -10.59
N GLY A 124 -15.94 32.18 -10.37
CA GLY A 124 -17.37 32.00 -10.58
C GLY A 124 -17.76 31.73 -12.03
N GLY A 125 -17.06 32.34 -12.99
CA GLY A 125 -17.23 32.06 -14.41
C GLY A 125 -16.67 30.71 -14.84
N LEU A 126 -15.53 30.29 -14.25
CA LEU A 126 -14.92 29.00 -14.55
C LEU A 126 -15.78 27.83 -14.02
N PHE A 127 -16.27 27.92 -12.81
CA PHE A 127 -17.04 26.85 -12.17
C PHE A 127 -18.56 27.02 -12.28
N GLU A 128 -19.08 27.81 -13.16
CA GLU A 128 -20.52 28.05 -13.40
C GLU A 128 -21.48 27.43 -12.37
N GLN A 129 -22.09 28.20 -11.46
CA GLN A 129 -22.98 27.72 -10.38
C GLN A 129 -22.39 26.67 -9.41
N SER A 130 -21.09 26.39 -9.51
CA SER A 130 -20.37 25.41 -8.69
C SER A 130 -19.21 26.03 -7.91
N PHE A 131 -19.17 27.35 -7.78
CA PHE A 131 -18.21 28.08 -6.96
C PHE A 131 -18.89 28.71 -5.76
N TYR A 132 -18.29 28.55 -4.57
CA TYR A 132 -18.81 29.07 -3.29
C TYR A 132 -17.72 29.86 -2.56
N LEU A 133 -18.07 30.99 -1.98
CA LEU A 133 -17.22 31.69 -1.02
C LEU A 133 -17.27 30.96 0.32
N GLU A 134 -16.15 30.44 0.76
CA GLU A 134 -16.03 29.61 1.95
C GLU A 134 -15.87 30.48 3.20
N LEU A 135 -16.68 30.24 4.20
CA LEU A 135 -16.66 30.92 5.50
C LEU A 135 -16.27 29.93 6.60
N GLN A 136 -15.33 30.31 7.45
CA GLN A 136 -14.86 29.49 8.57
C GLN A 136 -14.82 30.31 9.85
N ARG A 137 -15.20 29.70 10.99
CA ARG A 137 -15.09 30.23 12.35
C ARG A 137 -14.37 29.20 13.22
N VAL A 138 -13.05 29.23 13.17
CA VAL A 138 -12.16 28.30 13.88
C VAL A 138 -11.25 29.02 14.90
N GLY A 139 -11.59 30.25 15.26
CA GLY A 139 -10.89 31.02 16.27
C GLY A 139 -9.57 31.64 15.83
N LYS A 140 -9.36 31.78 14.52
CA LYS A 140 -8.17 32.46 13.97
C LYS A 140 -8.34 34.00 14.02
N PRO A 141 -7.23 34.74 14.17
CA PRO A 141 -7.26 36.20 14.00
C PRO A 141 -7.84 36.57 12.63
N GLU A 142 -8.49 37.71 12.53
CA GLU A 142 -9.03 38.29 11.28
C GLU A 142 -10.25 37.56 10.67
N GLU A 143 -10.74 36.46 11.24
CA GLU A 143 -11.88 35.71 10.70
C GLU A 143 -13.12 36.55 10.47
N GLU A 144 -13.54 37.31 11.50
CA GLU A 144 -14.76 38.15 11.40
C GLU A 144 -14.59 39.28 10.39
N ARG A 145 -13.39 39.87 10.27
CA ARG A 145 -13.10 40.87 9.22
C ARG A 145 -13.20 40.25 7.81
N TYR A 146 -12.65 39.07 7.65
CA TYR A 146 -12.77 38.32 6.40
C TYR A 146 -14.24 37.99 6.10
N ILE A 147 -15.00 37.47 7.05
CA ILE A 147 -16.39 37.05 6.84
C ILE A 147 -17.25 38.25 6.42
N ALA A 148 -17.10 39.41 7.10
CA ALA A 148 -17.82 40.62 6.72
C ALA A 148 -17.53 41.04 5.26
N ALA A 149 -16.27 41.06 4.88
CA ALA A 149 -15.86 41.41 3.52
C ALA A 149 -16.28 40.35 2.47
N ALA A 150 -16.27 39.06 2.84
CA ALA A 150 -16.71 37.98 1.96
C ALA A 150 -18.21 37.99 1.70
N VAL A 151 -19.03 38.32 2.73
CA VAL A 151 -20.47 38.49 2.58
C VAL A 151 -20.79 39.72 1.71
N GLU A 152 -20.07 40.82 1.88
CA GLU A 152 -20.20 42.00 0.99
C GLU A 152 -19.86 41.65 -0.46
N LEU A 153 -18.78 40.89 -0.67
CA LEU A 153 -18.38 40.39 -1.99
C LEU A 153 -19.44 39.46 -2.59
N ALA A 154 -20.00 38.55 -1.80
CA ALA A 154 -21.06 37.63 -2.21
C ALA A 154 -22.28 38.40 -2.75
N LEU A 155 -22.72 39.40 -2.03
CA LEU A 155 -23.82 40.29 -2.46
C LEU A 155 -23.49 41.09 -3.73
N ALA A 156 -22.22 41.50 -3.88
CA ALA A 156 -21.80 42.29 -5.03
C ALA A 156 -21.58 41.48 -6.31
N THR A 157 -21.42 40.14 -6.19
CA THR A 157 -21.08 39.25 -7.31
C THR A 157 -22.11 38.14 -7.54
N ASP A 158 -23.18 38.09 -6.73
CA ASP A 158 -24.21 37.05 -6.76
C ASP A 158 -23.64 35.62 -6.58
N LEU A 159 -22.54 35.49 -5.81
CA LEU A 159 -21.93 34.21 -5.49
C LEU A 159 -22.47 33.66 -4.16
N PRO A 160 -22.78 32.36 -4.07
CA PRO A 160 -23.22 31.75 -2.83
C PRO A 160 -22.07 31.63 -1.81
N VAL A 161 -22.41 31.72 -0.54
CA VAL A 161 -21.50 31.44 0.59
C VAL A 161 -21.73 30.04 1.14
N VAL A 162 -20.70 29.43 1.75
CA VAL A 162 -20.83 28.14 2.42
C VAL A 162 -20.02 28.12 3.71
N ALA A 163 -20.62 27.62 4.78
CA ALA A 163 -19.95 27.42 6.06
C ALA A 163 -19.20 26.09 6.08
N THR A 164 -17.92 26.12 6.43
CA THR A 164 -17.13 24.92 6.68
C THR A 164 -16.43 25.00 8.02
N ASN A 165 -15.94 23.84 8.49
CA ASN A 165 -15.11 23.77 9.68
C ASN A 165 -13.81 23.05 9.30
N ASP A 166 -12.68 23.74 9.39
CA ASP A 166 -11.35 23.21 9.02
C ASP A 166 -10.89 22.12 10.01
N VAL A 167 -11.57 20.96 10.00
CA VAL A 167 -11.42 19.88 10.98
C VAL A 167 -10.02 19.26 10.90
N ARG A 168 -9.33 19.18 12.04
CA ARG A 168 -7.99 18.58 12.18
C ARG A 168 -7.97 17.42 13.19
N PHE A 169 -8.93 17.35 14.08
CA PHE A 169 -9.08 16.30 15.09
C PHE A 169 -10.58 16.12 15.43
N VAL A 170 -10.89 15.00 16.11
CA VAL A 170 -12.30 14.62 16.35
C VAL A 170 -12.89 15.39 17.52
N HIS A 171 -12.21 15.45 18.67
CA HIS A 171 -12.69 16.11 19.86
C HIS A 171 -11.80 17.30 20.21
N GLN A 172 -12.37 18.35 20.80
CA GLN A 172 -11.62 19.57 21.20
C GLN A 172 -10.41 19.25 22.09
N GLN A 173 -10.56 18.28 23.00
CA GLN A 173 -9.46 17.82 23.87
C GLN A 173 -8.27 17.20 23.13
N ASP A 174 -8.46 16.76 21.87
CA ASP A 174 -7.40 16.14 21.06
C ASP A 174 -6.40 17.19 20.52
N PHE A 175 -6.66 18.47 20.74
CA PHE A 175 -5.79 19.56 20.26
C PHE A 175 -4.34 19.41 20.74
N ALA A 176 -4.13 19.04 22.02
CA ALA A 176 -2.78 18.84 22.55
C ALA A 176 -2.02 17.73 21.81
N ALA A 177 -2.70 16.61 21.49
CA ALA A 177 -2.12 15.52 20.72
C ALA A 177 -1.84 15.93 19.26
N HIS A 178 -2.73 16.73 18.67
CA HIS A 178 -2.52 17.29 17.33
C HIS A 178 -1.28 18.18 17.27
N GLU A 179 -1.06 19.06 18.24
CA GLU A 179 0.13 19.91 18.32
C GLU A 179 1.42 19.07 18.44
N VAL A 180 1.40 18.01 19.23
CA VAL A 180 2.52 17.05 19.31
C VAL A 180 2.76 16.38 17.94
N ARG A 181 1.70 15.95 17.24
CA ARG A 181 1.81 15.37 15.90
C ARG A 181 2.41 16.34 14.89
N VAL A 182 2.01 17.62 14.92
CA VAL A 182 2.59 18.69 14.09
C VAL A 182 4.09 18.84 14.38
N CYS A 183 4.49 18.85 15.66
CA CYS A 183 5.89 18.93 16.05
C CYS A 183 6.70 17.69 15.63
N ILE A 184 6.09 16.50 15.66
CA ILE A 184 6.74 15.26 15.13
C ILE A 184 7.06 15.44 13.65
N ASN A 185 6.12 15.91 12.86
CA ASN A 185 6.28 16.13 11.41
C ASN A 185 7.32 17.21 11.11
N GLN A 186 7.27 18.33 11.82
CA GLN A 186 8.18 19.48 11.62
C GLN A 186 9.58 19.27 12.24
N GLY A 187 9.82 18.16 12.97
CA GLY A 187 11.07 17.93 13.65
C GLY A 187 11.35 18.86 14.83
N ARG A 188 10.31 19.51 15.41
CA ARG A 188 10.40 20.49 16.49
C ARG A 188 10.05 19.89 17.85
N VAL A 189 10.34 20.64 18.92
CA VAL A 189 9.84 20.38 20.26
C VAL A 189 8.66 21.30 20.57
N LEU A 190 7.78 20.87 21.46
CA LEU A 190 6.52 21.59 21.77
C LEU A 190 6.78 22.97 22.36
N ASP A 191 7.81 23.11 23.19
CA ASP A 191 8.20 24.34 23.87
C ASP A 191 9.04 25.31 23.02
N ASP A 192 9.34 24.97 21.74
CA ASP A 192 10.04 25.91 20.85
C ASP A 192 9.13 27.12 20.56
N THR A 193 9.47 28.27 21.13
CA THR A 193 8.72 29.52 20.96
C THR A 193 8.71 30.05 19.52
N ARG A 194 9.58 29.56 18.65
CA ARG A 194 9.70 29.95 17.23
C ARG A 194 8.84 29.07 16.32
N ARG A 195 8.18 28.04 16.87
CA ARG A 195 7.31 27.20 16.05
C ARG A 195 6.07 27.98 15.59
N PRO A 196 5.60 27.76 14.35
CA PRO A 196 4.33 28.28 13.91
C PRO A 196 3.18 27.72 14.78
N LYS A 197 2.20 28.56 15.10
CA LYS A 197 0.96 28.16 15.78
C LYS A 197 -0.22 28.32 14.81
N ASP A 198 -0.26 27.43 13.83
CA ASP A 198 -1.18 27.52 12.70
C ASP A 198 -2.59 26.98 13.02
N TYR A 199 -2.71 26.27 14.15
CA TYR A 199 -3.94 25.58 14.54
C TYR A 199 -4.50 26.12 15.85
N THR A 200 -5.82 25.95 16.01
CA THR A 200 -6.57 26.31 17.23
C THR A 200 -7.30 25.08 17.76
N ASP A 201 -7.72 25.13 19.02
CA ASP A 201 -8.54 24.08 19.63
C ASP A 201 -9.98 24.04 19.09
N GLN A 202 -10.33 25.00 18.22
CA GLN A 202 -11.65 25.09 17.59
C GLN A 202 -11.78 24.27 16.31
N GLN A 203 -10.70 23.65 15.84
CA GLN A 203 -10.66 22.83 14.60
C GLN A 203 -11.04 21.37 14.84
N TYR A 204 -12.00 21.11 15.72
CA TYR A 204 -12.57 19.79 15.98
C TYR A 204 -13.84 19.53 15.16
N LEU A 205 -14.24 18.25 15.07
CA LEU A 205 -15.47 17.87 14.36
C LEU A 205 -16.69 18.31 15.17
N ARG A 206 -17.26 19.46 14.82
CA ARG A 206 -18.43 20.04 15.47
C ARG A 206 -19.71 19.29 15.17
N SER A 207 -20.66 19.34 16.11
CA SER A 207 -22.01 18.85 15.88
C SER A 207 -22.78 19.81 14.95
N VAL A 208 -23.93 19.33 14.44
CA VAL A 208 -24.83 20.16 13.63
C VAL A 208 -25.33 21.36 14.42
N GLU A 209 -25.68 21.16 15.69
CA GLU A 209 -26.17 22.19 16.60
C GLU A 209 -25.11 23.26 16.88
N GLU A 210 -23.86 22.86 17.08
CA GLU A 210 -22.74 23.78 17.25
C GLU A 210 -22.52 24.63 15.99
N MET A 211 -22.57 24.02 14.79
CA MET A 211 -22.44 24.76 13.53
C MET A 211 -23.62 25.72 13.31
N GLN A 212 -24.85 25.30 13.64
CA GLN A 212 -26.03 26.17 13.58
C GLN A 212 -25.93 27.38 14.50
N ALA A 213 -25.44 27.16 15.71
CA ALA A 213 -25.22 28.28 16.66
C ALA A 213 -24.10 29.21 16.17
N LEU A 214 -23.02 28.64 15.59
CA LEU A 214 -21.86 29.39 15.15
C LEU A 214 -22.14 30.30 13.93
N PHE A 215 -23.05 29.88 13.04
CA PHE A 215 -23.43 30.63 11.82
C PHE A 215 -24.90 31.05 11.83
N ALA A 216 -25.48 31.28 13.02
CA ALA A 216 -26.89 31.71 13.16
C ALA A 216 -27.20 33.06 12.48
N ASP A 217 -26.19 33.89 12.29
CA ASP A 217 -26.23 35.18 11.60
C ASP A 217 -26.14 35.09 10.05
N ILE A 218 -25.71 33.91 9.51
CA ILE A 218 -25.58 33.67 8.07
C ILE A 218 -26.19 32.28 7.76
N PRO A 219 -27.50 32.06 7.90
CA PRO A 219 -28.12 30.76 7.75
C PRO A 219 -27.98 30.19 6.32
N GLU A 220 -27.90 31.01 5.30
CA GLU A 220 -27.69 30.62 3.90
C GLU A 220 -26.39 29.84 3.71
N ALA A 221 -25.34 30.16 4.48
CA ALA A 221 -24.07 29.45 4.45
C ALA A 221 -24.21 28.00 4.92
N LEU A 222 -25.15 27.72 5.84
CA LEU A 222 -25.47 26.36 6.30
C LEU A 222 -26.38 25.63 5.31
N GLU A 223 -27.38 26.30 4.76
CA GLU A 223 -28.29 25.73 3.75
C GLU A 223 -27.50 25.24 2.52
N ASN A 224 -26.51 26.01 2.08
CA ASN A 224 -25.64 25.64 0.96
C ASN A 224 -24.80 24.40 1.23
N THR A 225 -24.50 24.02 2.48
CA THR A 225 -23.86 22.74 2.78
C THR A 225 -24.73 21.55 2.37
N VAL A 226 -26.05 21.69 2.57
CA VAL A 226 -27.03 20.66 2.20
C VAL A 226 -27.17 20.59 0.67
N GLU A 227 -27.20 21.74 0.00
CA GLU A 227 -27.28 21.79 -1.47
C GLU A 227 -26.03 21.15 -2.12
N ILE A 228 -24.84 21.43 -1.61
CA ILE A 228 -23.59 20.76 -2.04
C ILE A 228 -23.70 19.25 -1.80
N ALA A 229 -24.16 18.83 -0.61
CA ALA A 229 -24.29 17.42 -0.30
C ALA A 229 -25.30 16.69 -1.23
N LYS A 230 -26.36 17.35 -1.67
CA LYS A 230 -27.29 16.79 -2.67
C LYS A 230 -26.65 16.63 -4.05
N ARG A 231 -25.77 17.54 -4.44
CA ARG A 231 -25.11 17.58 -5.74
C ARG A 231 -23.95 16.57 -5.84
N CYS A 232 -23.25 16.28 -4.75
CA CYS A 232 -22.11 15.35 -4.72
C CYS A 232 -22.61 13.90 -4.68
N ASN A 233 -22.53 13.18 -5.82
CA ASN A 233 -23.08 11.84 -5.99
C ASN A 233 -22.06 10.86 -6.59
N LEU A 234 -20.83 10.89 -6.09
CA LEU A 234 -19.81 9.92 -6.47
C LEU A 234 -20.21 8.51 -6.02
N LYS A 235 -20.16 7.56 -6.96
CA LYS A 235 -20.25 6.14 -6.67
C LYS A 235 -18.94 5.48 -7.12
N LEU A 236 -18.14 5.02 -6.17
CA LEU A 236 -16.95 4.23 -6.46
C LEU A 236 -17.36 2.80 -6.82
N THR A 237 -16.82 2.27 -7.91
CA THR A 237 -16.92 0.85 -8.24
C THR A 237 -15.93 0.08 -7.39
N LEU A 238 -16.44 -0.74 -6.47
CA LEU A 238 -15.62 -1.52 -5.55
C LEU A 238 -15.84 -3.01 -5.78
N GLY A 239 -14.75 -3.81 -5.62
CA GLY A 239 -14.81 -5.27 -5.67
C GLY A 239 -14.97 -5.87 -7.08
N GLN A 240 -14.78 -5.09 -8.12
CA GLN A 240 -14.68 -5.58 -9.50
C GLN A 240 -13.21 -5.51 -9.94
N ASN A 241 -12.64 -6.63 -10.36
CA ASN A 241 -11.24 -6.67 -10.78
C ASN A 241 -11.08 -6.24 -12.25
N PHE A 242 -10.10 -5.40 -12.51
CA PHE A 242 -9.74 -4.90 -13.82
C PHE A 242 -8.32 -5.39 -14.16
N LEU A 243 -8.23 -6.37 -15.05
CA LEU A 243 -6.96 -6.88 -15.56
C LEU A 243 -6.54 -6.07 -16.80
N PRO A 244 -5.24 -5.81 -16.96
CA PRO A 244 -4.74 -5.22 -18.20
C PRO A 244 -4.91 -6.20 -19.36
N ASP A 245 -5.06 -5.64 -20.57
CA ASP A 245 -5.12 -6.44 -21.79
C ASP A 245 -3.72 -7.03 -22.09
N PHE A 246 -3.71 -8.32 -22.40
CA PHE A 246 -2.50 -9.00 -22.86
C PHE A 246 -2.58 -9.21 -24.37
N PRO A 247 -1.55 -8.83 -25.14
CA PRO A 247 -1.57 -8.99 -26.58
C PRO A 247 -1.55 -10.46 -26.98
N VAL A 248 -2.47 -10.86 -27.85
CA VAL A 248 -2.57 -12.21 -28.38
C VAL A 248 -2.41 -12.21 -29.90
N PRO A 249 -1.96 -13.31 -30.53
CA PRO A 249 -1.90 -13.44 -31.98
C PRO A 249 -3.28 -13.27 -32.63
N GLU A 250 -3.30 -12.77 -33.87
CA GLU A 250 -4.52 -12.60 -34.63
C GLU A 250 -5.26 -13.93 -34.82
N GLY A 251 -6.55 -13.96 -34.51
CA GLY A 251 -7.41 -15.13 -34.63
C GLY A 251 -7.46 -16.05 -33.41
N MET A 252 -6.75 -15.73 -32.32
CA MET A 252 -6.84 -16.45 -31.04
C MET A 252 -7.42 -15.58 -29.95
N ASN A 253 -8.18 -16.19 -29.04
CA ASN A 253 -8.53 -15.54 -27.77
C ASN A 253 -7.46 -15.84 -26.70
N LEU A 254 -7.48 -15.10 -25.62
CA LEU A 254 -6.46 -15.16 -24.55
C LEU A 254 -6.38 -16.55 -23.87
N GLY A 255 -7.54 -17.23 -23.68
CA GLY A 255 -7.57 -18.58 -23.13
C GLY A 255 -6.96 -19.62 -24.05
N GLU A 256 -7.22 -19.52 -25.35
CA GLU A 256 -6.63 -20.38 -26.38
C GLU A 256 -5.11 -20.17 -26.48
N PHE A 257 -4.66 -18.92 -26.43
CA PHE A 257 -3.24 -18.60 -26.45
C PHE A 257 -2.52 -19.14 -25.21
N MET A 258 -3.10 -18.97 -24.02
CA MET A 258 -2.55 -19.53 -22.78
C MET A 258 -2.46 -21.07 -22.87
N ALA A 259 -3.48 -21.73 -23.41
CA ALA A 259 -3.51 -23.18 -23.55
C ALA A 259 -2.41 -23.70 -24.51
N ASP A 260 -2.23 -23.03 -25.66
CA ASP A 260 -1.18 -23.35 -26.63
C ASP A 260 0.23 -23.19 -26.03
N GLU A 261 0.49 -22.04 -25.39
CA GLU A 261 1.79 -21.79 -24.74
C GLU A 261 2.04 -22.73 -23.55
N SER A 262 1.00 -23.08 -22.78
CA SER A 262 1.12 -24.05 -21.69
C SER A 262 1.43 -25.45 -22.20
N MET A 263 0.79 -25.88 -23.29
CA MET A 263 1.07 -27.18 -23.89
C MET A 263 2.50 -27.26 -24.42
N LYS A 264 2.96 -26.25 -25.16
CA LYS A 264 4.36 -26.16 -25.64
C LYS A 264 5.35 -26.21 -24.48
N GLY A 265 5.09 -25.41 -23.43
CA GLY A 265 5.97 -25.36 -22.26
C GLY A 265 5.98 -26.67 -21.47
N LEU A 266 4.86 -27.37 -21.35
CA LEU A 266 4.81 -28.70 -20.73
C LEU A 266 5.63 -29.72 -21.51
N GLU A 267 5.51 -29.74 -22.85
CA GLU A 267 6.32 -30.64 -23.71
C GLU A 267 7.82 -30.37 -23.53
N GLU A 268 8.23 -29.10 -23.49
CA GLU A 268 9.63 -28.75 -23.21
C GLU A 268 10.08 -29.24 -21.83
N ARG A 269 9.23 -29.10 -20.79
CA ARG A 269 9.53 -29.60 -19.45
C ARG A 269 9.71 -31.13 -19.45
N LEU A 270 8.79 -31.86 -20.06
CA LEU A 270 8.81 -33.33 -20.13
C LEU A 270 9.94 -33.92 -20.98
N GLN A 271 10.55 -33.12 -21.86
CA GLN A 271 11.79 -33.53 -22.58
C GLN A 271 13.01 -33.50 -21.66
N HIS A 272 13.07 -32.55 -20.72
CA HIS A 272 14.21 -32.39 -19.82
C HIS A 272 14.02 -33.12 -18.48
N TYR A 273 12.79 -33.22 -18.01
CA TYR A 273 12.42 -33.85 -16.75
C TYR A 273 11.31 -34.88 -17.02
N PRO A 274 11.65 -36.19 -17.07
CA PRO A 274 10.66 -37.23 -17.36
C PRO A 274 9.47 -37.21 -16.41
N ALA A 275 8.28 -37.53 -16.89
CA ALA A 275 7.05 -37.60 -16.13
C ALA A 275 7.18 -38.54 -14.94
N VAL A 276 6.82 -38.04 -13.74
CA VAL A 276 6.94 -38.80 -12.49
C VAL A 276 5.68 -39.66 -12.30
N GLY A 277 5.86 -40.91 -11.86
CA GLY A 277 4.76 -41.82 -11.55
C GLY A 277 5.22 -43.28 -11.46
N LYS A 278 4.28 -44.17 -11.12
CA LYS A 278 4.50 -45.61 -10.98
C LYS A 278 4.12 -46.42 -12.23
N GLY A 279 3.56 -45.75 -13.24
CA GLY A 279 3.10 -46.34 -14.50
C GLY A 279 4.16 -46.35 -15.59
N THR A 280 3.75 -46.70 -16.81
CA THR A 280 4.56 -46.51 -18.03
C THR A 280 4.75 -45.01 -18.31
N ASP A 281 5.72 -44.65 -19.15
CA ASP A 281 5.94 -43.24 -19.51
C ASP A 281 4.68 -42.60 -20.13
N GLU A 282 3.92 -43.34 -20.94
CA GLU A 282 2.66 -42.87 -21.53
C GLU A 282 1.59 -42.65 -20.49
N GLU A 283 1.44 -43.56 -19.52
CA GLU A 283 0.48 -43.39 -18.40
C GLU A 283 0.85 -42.20 -17.50
N ASN A 284 2.12 -42.04 -17.18
CA ASN A 284 2.62 -40.93 -16.39
C ASN A 284 2.40 -39.61 -17.12
N ARG A 285 2.75 -39.49 -18.41
CA ARG A 285 2.50 -38.28 -19.23
C ARG A 285 1.02 -37.93 -19.29
N ARG A 286 0.12 -38.92 -19.34
CA ARG A 286 -1.33 -38.71 -19.36
C ARG A 286 -1.80 -37.96 -18.09
N VAL A 287 -1.23 -38.27 -16.93
CA VAL A 287 -1.55 -37.56 -15.69
C VAL A 287 -1.26 -36.06 -15.82
N TYR A 288 -0.14 -35.70 -16.46
CA TYR A 288 0.21 -34.29 -16.68
C TYR A 288 -0.77 -33.60 -17.66
N TYR A 289 -1.13 -34.25 -18.77
CA TYR A 289 -2.08 -33.66 -19.72
C TYR A 289 -3.46 -33.50 -19.13
N ASP A 290 -3.97 -34.50 -18.42
CA ASP A 290 -5.27 -34.44 -17.76
C ASP A 290 -5.32 -33.32 -16.71
N ARG A 291 -4.26 -33.17 -15.94
CA ARG A 291 -4.11 -32.10 -14.96
C ARG A 291 -3.99 -30.72 -15.61
N LEU A 292 -3.22 -30.58 -16.69
CA LEU A 292 -3.08 -29.34 -17.45
C LEU A 292 -4.44 -28.88 -18.01
N ASP A 293 -5.19 -29.80 -18.64
CA ASP A 293 -6.52 -29.52 -19.19
C ASP A 293 -7.51 -29.08 -18.12
N PHE A 294 -7.47 -29.74 -16.96
CA PHE A 294 -8.29 -29.36 -15.80
C PHE A 294 -7.98 -27.94 -15.31
N GLU A 295 -6.69 -27.61 -15.10
CA GLU A 295 -6.28 -26.29 -14.63
C GLU A 295 -6.58 -25.18 -15.64
N LEU A 296 -6.33 -25.40 -16.93
CA LEU A 296 -6.64 -24.45 -18.01
C LEU A 296 -8.12 -24.12 -18.08
N LYS A 297 -9.00 -25.12 -17.95
CA LYS A 297 -10.45 -24.89 -17.88
C LYS A 297 -10.82 -24.05 -16.66
N MET A 298 -10.26 -24.34 -15.50
CA MET A 298 -10.53 -23.63 -14.28
C MET A 298 -10.08 -22.16 -14.34
N ILE A 299 -8.83 -21.93 -14.78
CA ILE A 299 -8.25 -20.58 -14.92
C ILE A 299 -9.07 -19.74 -15.92
N THR A 300 -9.48 -20.36 -17.05
CA THR A 300 -10.29 -19.68 -18.07
C THR A 300 -11.69 -19.34 -17.57
N GLN A 301 -12.34 -20.28 -16.88
CA GLN A 301 -13.66 -20.08 -16.30
C GLN A 301 -13.69 -18.97 -15.24
N MET A 302 -12.62 -18.85 -14.47
CA MET A 302 -12.47 -17.81 -13.44
C MET A 302 -12.01 -16.45 -14.00
N GLY A 303 -11.67 -16.36 -15.30
CA GLY A 303 -11.28 -15.10 -15.97
C GLY A 303 -9.85 -14.65 -15.73
N PHE A 304 -8.94 -15.56 -15.38
CA PHE A 304 -7.54 -15.24 -15.04
C PHE A 304 -6.46 -15.57 -16.09
N PRO A 305 -6.75 -15.91 -17.37
CA PRO A 305 -5.71 -16.15 -18.34
C PRO A 305 -4.74 -14.97 -18.48
N GLY A 306 -5.26 -13.72 -18.50
CA GLY A 306 -4.43 -12.50 -18.58
C GLY A 306 -3.44 -12.36 -17.45
N TYR A 307 -3.87 -12.67 -16.23
CA TYR A 307 -2.98 -12.63 -15.06
C TYR A 307 -1.81 -13.60 -15.20
N PHE A 308 -2.06 -14.86 -15.59
CA PHE A 308 -1.01 -15.84 -15.81
C PHE A 308 -0.04 -15.43 -16.93
N MET A 309 -0.57 -14.91 -18.04
CA MET A 309 0.25 -14.51 -19.18
C MET A 309 1.14 -13.31 -18.88
N ILE A 310 0.62 -12.31 -18.13
CA ILE A 310 1.41 -11.15 -17.67
C ILE A 310 2.55 -11.61 -16.74
N VAL A 311 2.24 -12.50 -15.80
CA VAL A 311 3.28 -13.03 -14.88
C VAL A 311 4.32 -13.83 -15.64
N ALA A 312 3.92 -14.68 -16.59
CA ALA A 312 4.84 -15.41 -17.44
C ALA A 312 5.73 -14.47 -18.27
N ASP A 313 5.17 -13.39 -18.84
CA ASP A 313 5.88 -12.41 -19.66
C ASP A 313 7.06 -11.79 -18.92
N PHE A 314 6.81 -11.16 -17.76
CA PHE A 314 7.89 -10.47 -17.06
C PHE A 314 8.91 -11.44 -16.42
N ILE A 315 8.50 -12.65 -16.04
CA ILE A 315 9.43 -13.70 -15.57
C ILE A 315 10.33 -14.16 -16.72
N GLN A 316 9.76 -14.45 -17.90
CA GLN A 316 10.56 -14.85 -19.05
C GLN A 316 11.50 -13.73 -19.51
N TRP A 317 11.03 -12.48 -19.50
CA TRP A 317 11.90 -11.35 -19.78
C TRP A 317 13.08 -11.28 -18.81
N ALA A 318 12.84 -11.45 -17.51
CA ALA A 318 13.89 -11.47 -16.50
C ALA A 318 14.90 -12.59 -16.73
N LYS A 319 14.42 -13.84 -16.95
CA LYS A 319 15.26 -15.00 -17.24
C LYS A 319 16.10 -14.80 -18.53
N ASN A 320 15.50 -14.25 -19.59
CA ASN A 320 16.17 -13.96 -20.86
C ASN A 320 17.24 -12.86 -20.74
N ASN A 321 17.09 -11.97 -19.74
CA ASN A 321 18.08 -10.94 -19.43
C ASN A 321 19.05 -11.35 -18.30
N LEU A 322 19.13 -12.64 -18.00
CA LEU A 322 20.02 -13.19 -16.96
C LEU A 322 19.80 -12.56 -15.58
N ILE A 323 18.55 -12.23 -15.26
CA ILE A 323 18.13 -11.79 -13.93
C ILE A 323 17.64 -13.01 -13.17
N PRO A 324 18.28 -13.40 -12.06
CA PRO A 324 17.85 -14.56 -11.29
C PRO A 324 16.43 -14.40 -10.76
N VAL A 325 15.62 -15.43 -11.00
CA VAL A 325 14.23 -15.55 -10.53
C VAL A 325 14.14 -16.78 -9.64
N GLY A 326 13.40 -16.67 -8.52
CA GLY A 326 13.16 -17.79 -7.62
C GLY A 326 12.30 -18.89 -8.27
N PRO A 327 12.37 -20.12 -7.76
CA PRO A 327 11.67 -21.28 -8.34
C PRO A 327 10.15 -21.26 -8.12
N GLY A 328 9.64 -20.25 -7.42
CA GLY A 328 8.27 -20.15 -6.99
C GLY A 328 8.09 -20.44 -5.49
N ARG A 329 7.02 -19.90 -4.91
CA ARG A 329 6.64 -20.10 -3.51
C ARG A 329 5.14 -19.97 -3.30
N GLY A 330 4.67 -20.26 -2.09
CA GLY A 330 3.26 -20.14 -1.75
C GLY A 330 2.39 -21.16 -2.48
N SER A 331 1.11 -20.84 -2.63
CA SER A 331 0.13 -21.73 -3.27
C SER A 331 0.27 -21.81 -4.79
N GLY A 332 0.85 -20.80 -5.44
CA GLY A 332 1.08 -20.79 -6.89
C GLY A 332 1.97 -21.92 -7.40
N ALA A 333 2.87 -22.44 -6.55
CA ALA A 333 3.68 -23.62 -6.85
C ALA A 333 2.85 -24.90 -7.09
N GLY A 334 1.57 -24.93 -6.67
CA GLY A 334 0.64 -26.04 -6.92
C GLY A 334 0.03 -26.07 -8.32
N SER A 335 0.32 -25.08 -9.19
CA SER A 335 -0.23 -25.01 -10.54
C SER A 335 0.72 -25.63 -11.57
N LEU A 336 0.22 -26.61 -12.31
CA LEU A 336 0.93 -27.19 -13.45
C LEU A 336 0.97 -26.22 -14.64
N VAL A 337 -0.04 -25.39 -14.83
CA VAL A 337 -0.02 -24.30 -15.82
C VAL A 337 1.10 -23.32 -15.51
N ALA A 338 1.29 -22.95 -14.25
CA ALA A 338 2.39 -22.07 -13.84
C ALA A 338 3.77 -22.72 -14.09
N TYR A 339 3.90 -24.03 -13.86
CA TYR A 339 5.11 -24.79 -14.17
C TYR A 339 5.37 -24.86 -15.69
N ALA A 340 4.34 -25.14 -16.49
CA ALA A 340 4.42 -25.19 -17.94
C ALA A 340 4.80 -23.82 -18.54
N LEU A 341 4.19 -22.73 -18.06
CA LEU A 341 4.50 -21.36 -18.47
C LEU A 341 5.83 -20.82 -17.89
N LYS A 342 6.58 -21.66 -17.17
CA LYS A 342 7.87 -21.31 -16.54
C LYS A 342 7.77 -20.15 -15.53
N ILE A 343 6.58 -19.95 -14.97
CA ILE A 343 6.35 -19.06 -13.82
C ILE A 343 7.01 -19.66 -12.58
N THR A 344 6.83 -20.98 -12.38
CA THR A 344 7.48 -21.74 -11.32
C THR A 344 8.42 -22.79 -11.92
N ASP A 345 9.41 -23.23 -11.12
CA ASP A 345 10.37 -24.26 -11.50
C ASP A 345 10.24 -25.50 -10.59
N LEU A 346 9.07 -25.69 -9.99
CA LEU A 346 8.71 -26.85 -9.16
C LEU A 346 7.62 -27.66 -9.85
N ASP A 347 7.84 -28.95 -10.01
CA ASP A 347 6.83 -29.86 -10.56
C ASP A 347 5.76 -30.16 -9.48
N PRO A 348 4.52 -29.69 -9.62
CA PRO A 348 3.50 -29.89 -8.63
C PRO A 348 3.03 -31.35 -8.51
N ILE A 349 3.26 -32.19 -9.50
CA ILE A 349 2.92 -33.61 -9.49
C ILE A 349 3.99 -34.38 -8.71
N GLU A 350 5.28 -34.08 -8.92
CA GLU A 350 6.37 -34.69 -8.14
C GLU A 350 6.22 -34.48 -6.64
N PHE A 351 5.77 -33.28 -6.23
CA PHE A 351 5.64 -32.92 -4.82
C PHE A 351 4.21 -33.02 -4.27
N ASP A 352 3.30 -33.64 -5.01
CA ASP A 352 1.87 -33.83 -4.61
C ASP A 352 1.19 -32.52 -4.17
N LEU A 353 1.43 -31.43 -4.91
CA LEU A 353 0.87 -30.11 -4.59
C LEU A 353 -0.53 -29.94 -5.21
N LEU A 354 -1.43 -29.37 -4.41
CA LEU A 354 -2.83 -29.20 -4.78
C LEU A 354 -3.07 -27.84 -5.45
N PHE A 355 -3.62 -27.86 -6.67
CA PHE A 355 -4.04 -26.67 -7.39
C PHE A 355 -5.17 -25.90 -6.70
N GLU A 356 -6.08 -26.64 -6.06
CA GLU A 356 -7.25 -26.09 -5.36
C GLU A 356 -6.87 -25.21 -4.15
N ARG A 357 -5.64 -25.27 -3.69
CA ARG A 357 -5.09 -24.33 -2.70
C ARG A 357 -4.73 -22.98 -3.30
N PHE A 358 -4.45 -22.95 -4.59
CA PHE A 358 -4.12 -21.74 -5.34
C PHE A 358 -5.36 -21.11 -5.94
N LEU A 359 -6.17 -21.86 -6.68
CA LEU A 359 -7.42 -21.43 -7.27
C LEU A 359 -8.55 -22.40 -6.93
N ASN A 360 -9.64 -21.86 -6.40
CA ASN A 360 -10.83 -22.64 -6.07
C ASN A 360 -12.08 -21.79 -6.40
N PRO A 361 -13.00 -22.28 -7.26
CA PRO A 361 -14.22 -21.57 -7.62
C PRO A 361 -15.13 -21.24 -6.44
N GLU A 362 -15.08 -22.05 -5.37
CA GLU A 362 -15.87 -21.82 -4.15
C GLU A 362 -15.30 -20.68 -3.31
N ARG A 363 -14.03 -20.34 -3.50
CA ARG A 363 -13.34 -19.25 -2.84
C ARG A 363 -12.96 -18.20 -3.89
N VAL A 364 -13.84 -17.25 -4.13
CA VAL A 364 -13.64 -16.14 -5.08
C VAL A 364 -12.55 -15.21 -4.51
N SER A 365 -11.29 -15.57 -4.71
CA SER A 365 -10.14 -14.70 -4.43
C SER A 365 -9.25 -14.64 -5.67
N MET A 366 -8.65 -13.47 -5.92
CA MET A 366 -7.64 -13.32 -6.95
C MET A 366 -6.47 -14.29 -6.71
N PRO A 367 -5.91 -14.90 -7.76
CA PRO A 367 -4.63 -15.59 -7.66
C PRO A 367 -3.54 -14.59 -7.28
N ASP A 368 -2.58 -15.01 -6.45
CA ASP A 368 -1.46 -14.20 -6.02
C ASP A 368 -0.15 -14.97 -6.21
N PHE A 369 0.64 -14.58 -7.22
CA PHE A 369 1.98 -15.09 -7.43
C PHE A 369 2.99 -14.18 -6.74
N ASP A 370 3.58 -14.68 -5.67
CA ASP A 370 4.78 -14.07 -5.08
C ASP A 370 6.01 -14.44 -5.91
N VAL A 371 6.62 -13.49 -6.59
CA VAL A 371 7.79 -13.74 -7.43
C VAL A 371 9.04 -13.14 -6.80
N ASP A 372 10.01 -13.99 -6.48
CA ASP A 372 11.30 -13.57 -5.94
C ASP A 372 12.29 -13.27 -7.09
N PHE A 373 12.81 -12.05 -7.12
CA PHE A 373 13.87 -11.62 -8.05
C PHE A 373 15.18 -11.34 -7.31
N CYS A 374 16.29 -11.40 -8.04
CA CYS A 374 17.56 -10.85 -7.56
C CYS A 374 17.35 -9.42 -7.07
N MET A 375 17.72 -9.15 -5.80
CA MET A 375 17.46 -7.88 -5.15
C MET A 375 18.06 -6.69 -5.89
N ASP A 376 19.26 -6.86 -6.46
CA ASP A 376 20.01 -5.78 -7.09
C ASP A 376 19.46 -5.43 -8.49
N ARG A 377 18.72 -6.35 -9.13
CA ARG A 377 18.24 -6.19 -10.51
C ARG A 377 16.71 -6.23 -10.65
N ARG A 378 15.98 -6.34 -9.54
CA ARG A 378 14.50 -6.34 -9.52
C ARG A 378 13.90 -5.11 -10.21
N ASP A 379 14.48 -3.95 -9.97
CA ASP A 379 13.94 -2.69 -10.50
C ASP A 379 14.07 -2.60 -12.04
N GLU A 380 14.99 -3.36 -12.68
CA GLU A 380 15.04 -3.51 -14.13
C GLU A 380 13.79 -4.23 -14.67
N VAL A 381 13.27 -5.21 -13.93
CA VAL A 381 12.05 -5.94 -14.31
C VAL A 381 10.83 -5.02 -14.18
N ILE A 382 10.75 -4.22 -13.12
CA ILE A 382 9.67 -3.23 -12.94
C ILE A 382 9.73 -2.19 -14.06
N ASP A 383 10.92 -1.72 -14.45
CA ASP A 383 11.07 -0.78 -15.58
C ASP A 383 10.67 -1.42 -16.92
N TYR A 384 10.97 -2.70 -17.13
CA TYR A 384 10.48 -3.45 -18.30
C TYR A 384 8.94 -3.44 -18.36
N VAL A 385 8.28 -3.79 -17.25
CA VAL A 385 6.82 -3.81 -17.16
C VAL A 385 6.26 -2.41 -17.46
N ALA A 386 6.84 -1.36 -16.87
CA ALA A 386 6.41 0.01 -17.11
C ALA A 386 6.60 0.47 -18.57
N ARG A 387 7.64 -0.03 -19.26
CA ARG A 387 7.83 0.26 -20.70
C ARG A 387 6.89 -0.55 -21.59
N ASN A 388 6.61 -1.79 -21.21
CA ASN A 388 5.81 -2.70 -22.03
C ASN A 388 4.31 -2.43 -21.93
N TYR A 389 3.80 -2.13 -20.71
CA TYR A 389 2.38 -1.90 -20.46
C TYR A 389 1.99 -0.42 -20.42
N GLY A 390 2.96 0.50 -20.44
CA GLY A 390 2.74 1.95 -20.36
C GLY A 390 3.15 2.53 -19.00
N ARG A 391 3.94 3.60 -19.02
CA ARG A 391 4.42 4.26 -17.78
C ARG A 391 3.30 4.94 -17.00
N ASP A 392 2.19 5.25 -17.62
CA ASP A 392 0.98 5.79 -17.04
C ASP A 392 -0.01 4.70 -16.57
N HIS A 393 0.31 3.43 -16.83
CA HIS A 393 -0.47 2.25 -16.42
C HIS A 393 0.19 1.47 -15.28
N VAL A 394 1.44 1.75 -14.93
CA VAL A 394 2.22 0.96 -13.96
C VAL A 394 2.76 1.84 -12.84
N ALA A 395 2.48 1.47 -11.60
CA ALA A 395 3.09 2.10 -10.43
C ALA A 395 3.32 1.08 -9.30
N GLN A 396 4.29 1.40 -8.45
CA GLN A 396 4.42 0.70 -7.17
C GLN A 396 3.29 1.13 -6.22
N ILE A 397 2.95 0.27 -5.26
CA ILE A 397 1.92 0.57 -4.26
C ILE A 397 2.55 1.37 -3.11
N ILE A 398 1.81 2.34 -2.58
CA ILE A 398 2.19 3.07 -1.36
C ILE A 398 2.04 2.19 -0.11
N THR A 399 2.82 2.50 0.93
CA THR A 399 2.59 2.01 2.29
C THR A 399 2.55 3.18 3.25
N TYR A 400 1.73 3.06 4.29
CA TYR A 400 1.66 4.05 5.36
C TYR A 400 2.36 3.49 6.60
N GLY A 401 3.46 4.14 6.99
CA GLY A 401 4.08 3.88 8.27
C GLY A 401 3.19 4.42 9.40
N SER A 402 2.92 3.62 10.43
CA SER A 402 2.18 4.03 11.62
C SER A 402 3.10 4.27 12.80
N MET A 403 2.64 5.08 13.76
CA MET A 403 3.30 5.25 15.03
C MET A 403 3.06 4.03 15.92
N ALA A 404 3.87 2.98 15.73
CA ALA A 404 3.83 1.77 16.56
C ALA A 404 4.35 2.03 17.98
N ALA A 405 4.00 1.19 18.94
CA ALA A 405 4.26 1.36 20.38
C ALA A 405 5.67 1.88 20.75
N LYS A 406 6.73 1.25 20.22
CA LYS A 406 8.12 1.70 20.49
C LYS A 406 8.47 3.02 19.81
N ALA A 407 7.95 3.24 18.60
CA ALA A 407 8.24 4.44 17.84
C ALA A 407 7.53 5.66 18.42
N VAL A 408 6.26 5.52 18.80
CA VAL A 408 5.47 6.63 19.34
C VAL A 408 6.03 7.14 20.68
N ILE A 409 6.53 6.26 21.56
CA ILE A 409 7.23 6.68 22.79
C ILE A 409 8.42 7.57 22.45
N ARG A 410 9.23 7.19 21.46
CA ARG A 410 10.42 7.95 21.06
C ARG A 410 10.06 9.29 20.41
N ASP A 411 9.08 9.30 19.52
CA ASP A 411 8.65 10.50 18.83
C ASP A 411 8.03 11.52 19.82
N VAL A 412 7.11 11.06 20.68
CA VAL A 412 6.48 11.89 21.70
C VAL A 412 7.49 12.37 22.73
N GLY A 413 8.37 11.48 23.24
CA GLY A 413 9.39 11.83 24.19
C GLY A 413 10.33 12.92 23.69
N ARG A 414 10.74 12.86 22.42
CA ARG A 414 11.53 13.90 21.76
C ARG A 414 10.78 15.23 21.71
N VAL A 415 9.52 15.21 21.32
CA VAL A 415 8.70 16.44 21.20
C VAL A 415 8.43 17.08 22.54
N LEU A 416 8.22 16.29 23.60
CA LEU A 416 8.03 16.77 24.98
C LEU A 416 9.35 17.21 25.65
N GLY A 417 10.50 17.10 24.95
CA GLY A 417 11.79 17.56 25.43
C GLY A 417 12.51 16.59 26.39
N PHE A 418 12.03 15.35 26.52
CA PHE A 418 12.71 14.35 27.37
C PHE A 418 14.06 13.91 26.78
N GLY A 419 15.03 13.66 27.64
CA GLY A 419 16.35 13.18 27.23
C GLY A 419 16.31 11.81 26.55
N TYR A 420 17.14 11.62 25.52
CA TYR A 420 17.18 10.38 24.73
C TYR A 420 17.32 9.11 25.60
N GLY A 421 18.22 9.13 26.63
CA GLY A 421 18.44 7.97 27.50
C GLY A 421 17.20 7.55 28.30
N PHE A 422 16.41 8.52 28.77
CA PHE A 422 15.15 8.28 29.46
C PHE A 422 14.14 7.61 28.53
N VAL A 423 13.94 8.19 27.37
CA VAL A 423 12.96 7.72 26.36
C VAL A 423 13.36 6.34 25.81
N ASP A 424 14.65 6.11 25.53
CA ASP A 424 15.14 4.82 25.02
C ASP A 424 14.98 3.71 26.06
N ARG A 425 15.22 3.99 27.36
CA ARG A 425 14.94 3.06 28.45
C ARG A 425 13.47 2.62 28.44
N LEU A 426 12.53 3.56 28.39
CA LEU A 426 11.08 3.25 28.36
C LEU A 426 10.70 2.46 27.11
N SER A 427 11.20 2.85 25.94
CA SER A 427 10.87 2.14 24.69
C SER A 427 11.40 0.69 24.68
N LYS A 428 12.48 0.39 25.39
CA LYS A 428 13.04 -0.97 25.53
C LYS A 428 12.21 -1.86 26.45
N LEU A 429 11.44 -1.30 27.37
CA LEU A 429 10.53 -2.05 28.23
C LEU A 429 9.28 -2.56 27.50
N VAL A 430 8.97 -2.01 26.33
CA VAL A 430 7.91 -2.54 25.46
C VAL A 430 8.36 -3.89 24.89
N PRO A 431 7.64 -5.01 25.10
CA PRO A 431 8.01 -6.31 24.57
C PRO A 431 8.14 -6.30 23.04
N PHE A 432 8.99 -7.20 22.51
CA PHE A 432 9.13 -7.38 21.07
C PHE A 432 8.15 -8.43 20.57
N GLU A 433 7.02 -7.98 20.07
CA GLU A 433 5.98 -8.83 19.48
C GLU A 433 5.35 -8.09 18.30
N ILE A 434 4.98 -8.83 17.24
CA ILE A 434 4.30 -8.25 16.07
C ILE A 434 2.89 -7.80 16.51
N GLY A 435 2.54 -6.56 16.20
CA GLY A 435 1.25 -5.99 16.60
C GLY A 435 1.17 -5.56 18.08
N MET A 436 2.31 -5.46 18.79
CA MET A 436 2.37 -4.94 20.15
C MET A 436 1.80 -3.52 20.23
N THR A 437 0.87 -3.30 21.14
CA THR A 437 0.31 -1.98 21.48
C THR A 437 0.77 -1.52 22.86
N LEU A 438 0.71 -0.22 23.12
CA LEU A 438 1.06 0.32 24.44
C LEU A 438 0.14 -0.19 25.54
N THR A 439 -1.15 -0.32 25.24
CA THR A 439 -2.13 -0.94 26.17
C THR A 439 -1.75 -2.37 26.52
N LYS A 440 -1.31 -3.16 25.54
CA LYS A 440 -0.82 -4.53 25.79
C LYS A 440 0.51 -4.50 26.53
N ALA A 441 1.44 -3.63 26.13
CA ALA A 441 2.74 -3.49 26.78
C ALA A 441 2.63 -3.14 28.27
N LEU A 442 1.69 -2.27 28.67
CA LEU A 442 1.40 -1.96 30.07
C LEU A 442 0.87 -3.15 30.88
N LYS A 443 0.26 -4.15 30.22
CA LYS A 443 -0.17 -5.40 30.87
C LYS A 443 0.96 -6.42 30.97
N ASP A 444 1.75 -6.53 29.90
CA ASP A 444 2.72 -7.61 29.75
C ASP A 444 4.11 -7.28 30.34
N SER A 445 4.39 -5.98 30.61
CA SER A 445 5.63 -5.50 31.22
C SER A 445 5.38 -4.89 32.60
N PRO A 446 5.59 -5.66 33.71
CA PRO A 446 5.39 -5.16 35.06
C PRO A 446 6.24 -3.93 35.39
N GLU A 447 7.47 -3.85 34.85
CA GLU A 447 8.37 -2.71 35.06
C GLU A 447 7.84 -1.44 34.39
N LEU A 448 7.36 -1.53 33.14
CA LEU A 448 6.74 -0.39 32.45
C LEU A 448 5.50 0.07 33.17
N LYS A 449 4.66 -0.87 33.64
CA LYS A 449 3.45 -0.57 34.40
C LYS A 449 3.77 0.12 35.73
N GLN A 450 4.78 -0.35 36.47
CA GLN A 450 5.22 0.25 37.72
C GLN A 450 5.66 1.71 37.49
N LEU A 451 6.53 1.95 36.49
CA LEU A 451 6.98 3.30 36.15
C LEU A 451 5.80 4.22 35.77
N TYR A 452 4.87 3.70 34.97
CA TYR A 452 3.66 4.44 34.59
C TYR A 452 2.80 4.83 35.81
N ASP A 453 2.68 3.94 36.81
CA ASP A 453 1.85 4.21 38.00
C ASP A 453 2.56 5.11 39.03
N THR A 454 3.89 5.18 39.03
CA THR A 454 4.67 5.86 40.08
C THR A 454 5.39 7.14 39.63
N GLU A 455 5.68 7.30 38.34
CA GLU A 455 6.43 8.44 37.79
C GLU A 455 5.52 9.30 36.89
N GLU A 456 5.22 10.53 37.32
CA GLU A 456 4.33 11.46 36.61
C GLU A 456 4.83 11.78 35.19
N GLU A 457 6.16 11.92 35.00
CA GLU A 457 6.77 12.15 33.69
C GLU A 457 6.53 10.97 32.75
N VAL A 458 6.66 9.73 33.25
CA VAL A 458 6.39 8.50 32.47
C VAL A 458 4.92 8.44 32.11
N LYS A 459 4.03 8.73 33.06
CA LYS A 459 2.60 8.73 32.84
C LYS A 459 2.20 9.75 31.78
N SER A 460 2.66 10.99 31.89
CA SER A 460 2.38 12.06 30.92
C SER A 460 2.86 11.67 29.50
N LEU A 461 4.05 11.11 29.39
CA LEU A 461 4.59 10.65 28.11
C LEU A 461 3.76 9.49 27.51
N ILE A 462 3.45 8.49 28.32
CA ILE A 462 2.69 7.31 27.85
C ILE A 462 1.24 7.68 27.50
N ASP A 463 0.55 8.52 28.30
CA ASP A 463 -0.80 8.98 28.00
C ASP A 463 -0.86 9.73 26.66
N MET A 464 0.11 10.63 26.41
CA MET A 464 0.23 11.31 25.12
C MET A 464 0.57 10.32 24.00
N ALA A 465 1.44 9.35 24.23
CA ALA A 465 1.78 8.32 23.25
C ALA A 465 0.57 7.44 22.91
N LEU A 466 -0.27 7.07 23.89
CA LEU A 466 -1.52 6.32 23.68
C LEU A 466 -2.51 7.07 22.78
N SER A 467 -2.58 8.40 22.88
CA SER A 467 -3.46 9.22 22.02
C SER A 467 -3.00 9.28 20.55
N LEU A 468 -1.72 9.01 20.29
CA LEU A 468 -1.11 9.06 18.94
C LEU A 468 -0.76 7.69 18.36
N GLU A 469 -0.78 6.63 19.19
CA GLU A 469 -0.47 5.27 18.74
C GLU A 469 -1.38 4.85 17.58
N GLY A 470 -0.79 4.20 16.56
CA GLY A 470 -1.51 3.72 15.39
C GLY A 470 -1.81 4.78 14.33
N THR A 471 -1.64 6.07 14.62
CA THR A 471 -1.84 7.11 13.60
C THR A 471 -0.73 7.08 12.53
N SER A 472 -1.07 7.49 11.31
CA SER A 472 -0.11 7.51 10.19
C SER A 472 1.00 8.53 10.44
N ARG A 473 2.24 8.12 10.12
CA ARG A 473 3.45 8.93 10.33
C ARG A 473 4.07 9.40 9.02
N ASN A 474 4.23 8.52 8.06
CA ASN A 474 4.89 8.79 6.78
C ASN A 474 4.36 7.84 5.69
N ALA A 475 4.52 8.29 4.45
CA ALA A 475 4.35 7.44 3.27
C ALA A 475 5.67 6.76 2.91
N GLY A 476 5.58 5.57 2.34
CA GLY A 476 6.71 4.78 1.83
C GLY A 476 6.28 3.95 0.63
N LYS A 477 7.21 3.20 0.04
CA LYS A 477 6.91 2.25 -1.02
C LYS A 477 6.67 0.86 -0.45
N HIS A 478 5.71 0.13 -1.02
CA HIS A 478 5.55 -1.29 -0.75
C HIS A 478 6.79 -2.08 -1.19
N ALA A 479 7.16 -3.09 -0.41
CA ALA A 479 8.40 -3.84 -0.65
C ALA A 479 8.45 -4.55 -2.01
N GLY A 480 7.31 -4.94 -2.58
CA GLY A 480 7.22 -5.69 -3.84
C GLY A 480 6.00 -5.39 -4.69
N GLY A 481 4.93 -4.82 -4.10
CA GLY A 481 3.66 -4.64 -4.81
C GLY A 481 3.71 -3.61 -5.93
N VAL A 482 3.33 -4.01 -7.12
CA VAL A 482 3.18 -3.20 -8.32
C VAL A 482 1.78 -3.42 -8.87
N VAL A 483 1.13 -2.37 -9.32
CA VAL A 483 -0.14 -2.46 -10.06
C VAL A 483 0.08 -2.19 -11.53
N ILE A 484 -0.67 -2.91 -12.36
CA ILE A 484 -0.74 -2.72 -13.80
C ILE A 484 -2.22 -2.52 -14.13
N SER A 485 -2.59 -1.35 -14.63
CA SER A 485 -3.97 -1.00 -14.95
C SER A 485 -4.30 -1.20 -16.43
N PRO A 486 -5.57 -1.47 -16.79
CA PRO A 486 -5.99 -1.59 -18.20
C PRO A 486 -6.03 -0.23 -18.92
N THR A 487 -6.30 0.85 -18.19
CA THR A 487 -6.28 2.24 -18.66
C THR A 487 -5.33 3.05 -17.78
N LYS A 488 -5.31 4.37 -17.89
CA LYS A 488 -4.45 5.19 -17.03
C LYS A 488 -4.70 4.92 -15.56
N LEU A 489 -3.66 4.87 -14.77
CA LEU A 489 -3.75 4.70 -13.30
C LEU A 489 -4.66 5.74 -12.65
N THR A 490 -4.68 6.97 -13.18
CA THR A 490 -5.53 8.05 -12.68
C THR A 490 -7.03 7.82 -12.84
N ASP A 491 -7.45 6.84 -13.64
CA ASP A 491 -8.85 6.39 -13.70
C ASP A 491 -9.27 5.62 -12.43
N PHE A 492 -8.30 5.12 -11.67
CA PHE A 492 -8.52 4.29 -10.47
C PHE A 492 -8.02 4.93 -9.19
N THR A 493 -6.83 5.54 -9.20
CA THR A 493 -6.15 6.04 -8.02
C THR A 493 -5.34 7.28 -8.34
N PRO A 494 -5.31 8.30 -7.48
CA PRO A 494 -4.34 9.36 -7.62
C PRO A 494 -2.93 8.83 -7.35
N LEU A 495 -1.93 9.53 -7.88
CA LEU A 495 -0.53 9.18 -7.79
C LEU A 495 0.22 10.11 -6.83
N TYR A 496 1.26 9.58 -6.22
CA TYR A 496 2.18 10.27 -5.33
C TYR A 496 3.62 10.02 -5.78
N CYS A 497 4.48 11.00 -5.64
CA CYS A 497 5.92 10.83 -5.78
C CYS A 497 6.67 11.70 -4.73
N ASP A 498 7.97 11.43 -4.59
CA ASP A 498 8.84 12.23 -3.71
C ASP A 498 9.15 13.62 -4.31
N GLN A 499 9.91 14.42 -3.58
CA GLN A 499 10.26 15.80 -3.96
C GLN A 499 11.00 15.89 -5.30
N ASP A 500 11.72 14.84 -5.67
CA ASP A 500 12.53 14.80 -6.90
C ASP A 500 11.71 14.34 -8.11
N GLY A 501 10.39 14.11 -7.94
CA GLY A 501 9.50 13.57 -8.97
C GLY A 501 9.74 12.10 -9.29
N ASN A 502 10.60 11.43 -8.50
CA ASN A 502 10.92 10.02 -8.64
C ASN A 502 9.96 9.17 -7.80
N ASN A 503 10.08 7.85 -7.97
CA ASN A 503 9.37 6.91 -7.10
C ASN A 503 7.85 7.06 -7.16
N LEU A 504 7.30 7.09 -8.36
CA LEU A 504 5.85 7.15 -8.57
C LEU A 504 5.16 5.95 -7.92
N VAL A 505 4.20 6.23 -7.04
CA VAL A 505 3.39 5.23 -6.33
C VAL A 505 1.91 5.62 -6.37
N THR A 506 1.04 4.63 -6.19
CA THR A 506 -0.39 4.89 -5.98
C THR A 506 -0.61 5.63 -4.66
N GLN A 507 -1.65 6.47 -4.55
CA GLN A 507 -2.05 7.03 -3.25
C GLN A 507 -2.85 6.02 -2.41
N PHE A 508 -3.43 5.02 -3.01
CA PHE A 508 -4.13 3.95 -2.29
C PHE A 508 -3.15 2.84 -1.92
N ASP A 509 -3.25 2.35 -0.67
CA ASP A 509 -2.46 1.21 -0.21
C ASP A 509 -2.97 -0.12 -0.82
N LYS A 510 -2.33 -1.24 -0.46
CA LYS A 510 -2.64 -2.56 -1.03
C LYS A 510 -4.13 -2.93 -0.94
N ASP A 511 -4.77 -2.64 0.19
CA ASP A 511 -6.18 -3.02 0.42
C ASP A 511 -7.13 -2.11 -0.36
N ASP A 512 -6.76 -0.85 -0.54
CA ASP A 512 -7.57 0.14 -1.26
C ASP A 512 -7.40 0.04 -2.78
N VAL A 513 -6.19 -0.27 -3.30
CA VAL A 513 -6.01 -0.53 -4.75
C VAL A 513 -6.76 -1.79 -5.19
N GLU A 514 -6.76 -2.84 -4.37
CA GLU A 514 -7.56 -4.05 -4.63
C GLU A 514 -9.07 -3.74 -4.54
N ALA A 515 -9.49 -2.89 -3.60
CA ALA A 515 -10.89 -2.49 -3.46
C ALA A 515 -11.42 -1.75 -4.68
N VAL A 516 -10.62 -0.87 -5.30
CA VAL A 516 -10.99 -0.16 -6.54
C VAL A 516 -10.76 -1.00 -7.80
N GLY A 517 -10.33 -2.26 -7.63
CA GLY A 517 -10.27 -3.26 -8.68
C GLY A 517 -8.92 -3.38 -9.39
N LEU A 518 -7.88 -2.68 -8.96
CA LEU A 518 -6.55 -2.88 -9.51
C LEU A 518 -5.95 -4.20 -9.01
N VAL A 519 -5.27 -4.90 -9.89
CA VAL A 519 -4.63 -6.17 -9.57
C VAL A 519 -3.17 -5.93 -9.19
N LYS A 520 -2.79 -6.46 -8.03
CA LYS A 520 -1.44 -6.41 -7.50
C LYS A 520 -0.58 -7.53 -8.09
N PHE A 521 0.66 -7.20 -8.44
CA PHE A 521 1.71 -8.14 -8.82
C PHE A 521 2.89 -7.97 -7.86
N ASP A 522 3.35 -9.06 -7.24
CA ASP A 522 4.40 -8.99 -6.23
C ASP A 522 5.79 -9.27 -6.82
N PHE A 523 6.60 -8.23 -6.91
CA PHE A 523 8.01 -8.26 -7.31
C PHE A 523 8.91 -8.19 -6.08
N LEU A 524 9.22 -9.35 -5.49
CA LEU A 524 9.97 -9.39 -4.24
C LEU A 524 11.48 -9.43 -4.51
N GLY A 525 12.23 -8.59 -3.82
CA GLY A 525 13.70 -8.60 -3.88
C GLY A 525 14.28 -9.56 -2.84
N LEU A 526 14.86 -10.68 -3.27
CA LEU A 526 15.49 -11.66 -2.40
C LEU A 526 17.01 -11.60 -2.49
N ARG A 527 17.67 -11.11 -1.45
CA ARG A 527 19.15 -11.02 -1.40
C ARG A 527 19.82 -12.39 -1.53
N THR A 528 19.18 -13.46 -1.08
CA THR A 528 19.72 -14.81 -1.22
C THR A 528 19.89 -15.22 -2.68
N LEU A 529 18.96 -14.82 -3.57
CA LEU A 529 19.13 -15.05 -5.01
C LEU A 529 20.36 -14.32 -5.57
N THR A 530 20.58 -13.08 -5.12
CA THR A 530 21.79 -12.32 -5.50
C THR A 530 23.07 -13.03 -5.06
N ILE A 531 23.10 -13.54 -3.82
CA ILE A 531 24.27 -14.26 -3.28
C ILE A 531 24.51 -15.58 -4.03
N ILE A 532 23.45 -16.31 -4.35
CA ILE A 532 23.55 -17.55 -5.14
C ILE A 532 24.09 -17.25 -6.54
N ASP A 533 23.61 -16.19 -7.19
CA ASP A 533 24.07 -15.77 -8.51
C ASP A 533 25.58 -15.43 -8.49
N TRP A 534 26.03 -14.64 -7.53
CA TRP A 534 27.46 -14.34 -7.37
C TRP A 534 28.30 -15.59 -7.15
N ALA A 535 27.81 -16.53 -6.33
CA ALA A 535 28.50 -17.80 -6.10
C ALA A 535 28.60 -18.63 -7.38
N LEU A 536 27.53 -18.70 -8.17
CA LEU A 536 27.51 -19.41 -9.46
C LEU A 536 28.45 -18.77 -10.48
N GLN A 537 28.50 -17.45 -10.56
CA GLN A 537 29.44 -16.73 -11.43
C GLN A 537 30.88 -17.06 -11.07
N ASP A 538 31.24 -17.05 -9.78
CA ASP A 538 32.57 -17.43 -9.31
C ASP A 538 32.92 -18.89 -9.59
N ILE A 539 31.97 -19.82 -9.35
CA ILE A 539 32.16 -21.25 -9.62
C ILE A 539 32.34 -21.47 -11.10
N ASN A 540 31.48 -20.89 -11.94
CA ASN A 540 31.52 -21.10 -13.39
C ASN A 540 32.77 -20.48 -14.05
N ALA A 541 33.25 -19.35 -13.55
CA ALA A 541 34.52 -18.77 -13.95
C ALA A 541 35.71 -19.71 -13.63
N LYS A 542 35.67 -20.44 -12.53
CA LYS A 542 36.67 -21.47 -12.18
C LYS A 542 36.54 -22.71 -13.03
N GLN A 543 35.31 -23.19 -13.27
CA GLN A 543 35.05 -24.34 -14.17
C GLN A 543 35.57 -24.07 -15.57
N GLN A 544 35.31 -22.89 -16.12
CA GLN A 544 35.79 -22.47 -17.44
C GLN A 544 37.33 -22.54 -17.53
N LYS A 545 38.04 -22.03 -16.51
CA LYS A 545 39.50 -22.11 -16.46
C LYS A 545 40.04 -23.55 -16.40
N LEU A 546 39.24 -24.47 -15.87
CA LEU A 546 39.55 -25.89 -15.79
C LEU A 546 39.07 -26.70 -17.00
N GLY A 547 38.45 -26.06 -18.02
CA GLY A 547 37.90 -26.73 -19.18
C GLY A 547 36.68 -27.61 -18.85
N LYS A 548 35.99 -27.36 -17.75
CA LYS A 548 34.80 -28.09 -17.29
C LYS A 548 33.52 -27.34 -17.68
N PRO A 549 32.39 -28.06 -17.86
CA PRO A 549 31.11 -27.41 -18.12
C PRO A 549 30.67 -26.54 -16.93
N PRO A 550 29.88 -25.48 -17.17
CA PRO A 550 29.31 -24.67 -16.11
C PRO A 550 28.37 -25.51 -15.24
N VAL A 551 28.28 -25.14 -13.98
CA VAL A 551 27.28 -25.69 -13.04
C VAL A 551 25.93 -25.03 -13.29
N ASP A 552 24.92 -25.85 -13.54
CA ASP A 552 23.53 -25.44 -13.60
C ASP A 552 22.86 -25.76 -12.26
N ILE A 553 22.39 -24.73 -11.57
CA ILE A 553 21.76 -24.88 -10.25
C ILE A 553 20.46 -25.67 -10.30
N THR A 554 19.78 -25.73 -11.44
CA THR A 554 18.51 -26.47 -11.60
C THR A 554 18.72 -27.99 -11.64
N THR A 555 19.93 -28.42 -11.92
CA THR A 555 20.29 -29.84 -12.08
C THR A 555 21.20 -30.40 -10.99
N ILE A 556 21.44 -29.62 -9.91
CA ILE A 556 22.24 -30.13 -8.79
C ILE A 556 21.52 -31.29 -8.08
N PRO A 557 22.27 -32.34 -7.66
CA PRO A 557 21.68 -33.49 -6.98
C PRO A 557 21.10 -33.12 -5.63
N ARG A 558 19.93 -33.68 -5.28
CA ARG A 558 19.24 -33.45 -4.01
C ARG A 558 19.66 -34.41 -2.88
N ASP A 559 20.59 -35.29 -3.16
CA ASP A 559 21.04 -36.37 -2.27
C ASP A 559 22.51 -36.30 -1.87
N ASP A 560 23.16 -35.12 -2.02
CA ASP A 560 24.58 -34.92 -1.69
C ASP A 560 24.87 -35.17 -0.19
N PRO A 561 25.64 -36.24 0.16
CA PRO A 561 25.89 -36.60 1.55
C PRO A 561 26.67 -35.54 2.34
N ALA A 562 27.51 -34.73 1.64
CA ALA A 562 28.31 -33.70 2.30
C ALA A 562 27.40 -32.55 2.79
N SER A 563 26.39 -32.20 2.00
CA SER A 563 25.38 -31.19 2.36
C SER A 563 24.54 -31.65 3.55
N TYR A 564 24.08 -32.92 3.58
CA TYR A 564 23.32 -33.44 4.72
C TYR A 564 24.18 -33.57 5.99
N LYS A 565 25.47 -33.90 5.87
CA LYS A 565 26.38 -33.91 7.00
C LYS A 565 26.53 -32.50 7.63
N LEU A 566 26.58 -31.46 6.81
CA LEU A 566 26.59 -30.06 7.27
C LEU A 566 25.29 -29.71 7.99
N LEU A 567 24.15 -30.11 7.42
CA LEU A 567 22.83 -29.91 8.04
C LEU A 567 22.70 -30.66 9.36
N THR A 568 23.00 -31.96 9.41
CA THR A 568 22.91 -32.80 10.61
C THR A 568 23.76 -32.24 11.77
N ASN A 569 24.89 -31.62 11.47
CA ASN A 569 25.75 -30.96 12.45
C ASN A 569 25.25 -29.52 12.82
N ALA A 570 24.14 -29.07 12.26
CA ALA A 570 23.60 -27.72 12.42
C ALA A 570 24.63 -26.60 12.09
N GLN A 571 25.52 -26.86 11.12
CA GLN A 571 26.48 -25.89 10.62
C GLN A 571 25.85 -25.01 9.55
N THR A 572 24.71 -24.38 9.88
CA THR A 572 23.83 -23.67 8.95
C THR A 572 23.90 -22.16 9.09
N THR A 573 25.00 -21.63 9.60
CA THR A 573 25.25 -20.17 9.61
C THR A 573 25.30 -19.66 8.18
N ALA A 574 24.57 -18.58 7.87
CA ALA A 574 24.38 -18.00 6.54
C ALA A 574 23.68 -18.93 5.52
N VAL A 575 23.05 -20.00 5.97
CA VAL A 575 22.12 -20.79 5.12
C VAL A 575 20.71 -20.26 5.29
N PHE A 576 20.13 -19.75 4.21
CA PHE A 576 18.82 -19.09 4.22
C PHE A 576 17.75 -19.95 4.92
N GLN A 577 16.97 -19.32 5.80
CA GLN A 577 15.90 -19.93 6.63
C GLN A 577 16.37 -20.99 7.65
N LEU A 578 17.61 -21.48 7.59
CA LEU A 578 18.09 -22.55 8.46
C LEU A 578 19.08 -22.06 9.55
N GLU A 579 19.34 -20.75 9.66
CA GLU A 579 20.40 -20.19 10.49
C GLU A 579 19.97 -19.73 11.89
N SER A 580 18.67 -19.57 12.15
CA SER A 580 18.18 -19.11 13.45
C SER A 580 18.51 -20.11 14.56
N ARG A 581 18.67 -19.63 15.80
CA ARG A 581 18.94 -20.49 16.97
C ARG A 581 17.88 -21.58 17.11
N GLY A 582 16.59 -21.23 17.01
CA GLY A 582 15.50 -22.20 17.14
C GLY A 582 15.52 -23.25 16.02
N MET A 583 15.79 -22.82 14.79
CA MET A 583 15.92 -23.75 13.65
C MET A 583 17.14 -24.69 13.83
N LYS A 584 18.28 -24.19 14.28
CA LYS A 584 19.45 -25.03 14.57
C LYS A 584 19.18 -26.07 15.65
N GLU A 585 18.42 -25.73 16.69
CA GLU A 585 18.02 -26.72 17.72
C GLU A 585 17.05 -27.78 17.14
N LEU A 586 16.13 -27.39 16.27
CA LEU A 586 15.25 -28.31 15.57
C LEU A 586 16.03 -29.26 14.64
N ILE A 587 16.96 -28.72 13.85
CA ILE A 587 17.85 -29.50 12.96
C ILE A 587 18.65 -30.56 13.76
N LYS A 588 19.18 -30.21 14.92
CA LYS A 588 19.91 -31.16 15.78
C LYS A 588 19.02 -32.31 16.25
N LYS A 589 17.74 -32.06 16.54
CA LYS A 589 16.77 -33.08 16.95
C LYS A 589 16.35 -33.95 15.76
N LEU A 590 16.02 -33.33 14.61
CA LEU A 590 15.52 -34.05 13.44
C LEU A 590 16.62 -34.85 12.73
N LYS A 591 17.86 -34.33 12.67
CA LYS A 591 19.00 -34.90 11.94
C LYS A 591 18.67 -35.19 10.47
N PRO A 592 18.41 -34.17 9.66
CA PRO A 592 17.96 -34.32 8.28
C PRO A 592 18.99 -35.08 7.46
N ASP A 593 18.55 -36.07 6.66
CA ASP A 593 19.36 -36.92 5.80
C ASP A 593 18.79 -37.09 4.37
N CYS A 594 17.64 -36.49 4.12
CA CYS A 594 16.99 -36.44 2.79
C CYS A 594 16.32 -35.08 2.54
N PHE A 595 15.92 -34.85 1.29
CA PHE A 595 15.31 -33.57 0.91
C PHE A 595 13.96 -33.32 1.58
N ASP A 596 13.16 -34.36 1.79
CA ASP A 596 11.87 -34.27 2.46
C ASP A 596 11.99 -33.74 3.90
N ASP A 597 13.08 -34.04 4.58
CA ASP A 597 13.36 -33.49 5.92
C ASP A 597 13.58 -31.98 5.88
N ILE A 598 14.21 -31.45 4.82
CA ILE A 598 14.39 -30.01 4.65
C ILE A 598 13.04 -29.33 4.43
N ILE A 599 12.19 -29.96 3.58
CA ILE A 599 10.81 -29.51 3.36
C ILE A 599 10.05 -29.48 4.69
N ALA A 600 10.13 -30.56 5.46
CA ALA A 600 9.48 -30.66 6.77
C ALA A 600 10.00 -29.62 7.78
N LEU A 601 11.31 -29.38 7.85
CA LEU A 601 11.89 -28.34 8.71
C LEU A 601 11.30 -26.96 8.46
N VAL A 602 11.22 -26.56 7.20
CA VAL A 602 10.70 -25.24 6.80
C VAL A 602 9.19 -25.16 7.01
N ALA A 603 8.46 -26.25 6.79
CA ALA A 603 7.02 -26.32 7.00
C ALA A 603 6.62 -26.30 8.49
N LEU A 604 7.37 -27.02 9.33
CA LEU A 604 7.05 -27.22 10.74
C LEU A 604 7.58 -26.10 11.67
N PHE A 605 8.61 -25.36 11.26
CA PHE A 605 9.16 -24.26 12.07
C PHE A 605 8.28 -23.01 11.97
N ARG A 606 7.06 -23.12 12.46
CA ARG A 606 6.05 -22.04 12.51
C ARG A 606 5.30 -22.11 13.85
N PRO A 607 4.74 -20.98 14.34
CA PRO A 607 4.06 -20.96 15.65
C PRO A 607 3.04 -22.08 15.85
N GLY A 608 2.11 -22.27 14.91
CA GLY A 608 1.07 -23.29 15.03
C GLY A 608 1.61 -24.72 15.21
N PRO A 609 2.44 -25.26 14.28
CA PRO A 609 3.04 -26.58 14.43
C PRO A 609 3.95 -26.73 15.66
N LEU A 610 4.68 -25.66 16.05
CA LEU A 610 5.52 -25.68 17.24
C LEU A 610 4.71 -25.79 18.54
N GLU A 611 3.54 -25.13 18.60
CA GLU A 611 2.68 -25.11 19.78
C GLU A 611 1.77 -26.35 19.87
N SER A 612 1.46 -27.00 18.75
CA SER A 612 0.54 -28.16 18.69
C SER A 612 1.19 -29.51 18.95
N GLY A 613 2.53 -29.57 19.10
CA GLY A 613 3.26 -30.85 19.28
C GLY A 613 3.56 -31.60 17.97
N MET A 614 3.07 -31.14 16.80
CA MET A 614 3.29 -31.81 15.50
C MET A 614 4.77 -31.97 15.15
N VAL A 615 5.62 -31.05 15.62
CA VAL A 615 7.07 -31.11 15.39
C VAL A 615 7.70 -32.31 16.09
N ASP A 616 7.35 -32.55 17.37
CA ASP A 616 7.89 -33.67 18.16
C ASP A 616 7.34 -35.01 17.62
N ASP A 617 6.10 -35.05 17.16
CA ASP A 617 5.50 -36.24 16.54
C ASP A 617 6.25 -36.60 15.24
N TYR A 618 6.52 -35.60 14.35
CA TYR A 618 7.28 -35.85 13.14
C TYR A 618 8.69 -36.36 13.44
N ILE A 619 9.40 -35.78 14.41
CA ILE A 619 10.74 -36.20 14.82
C ILE A 619 10.71 -37.64 15.35
N ASN A 620 9.74 -37.98 16.21
CA ASN A 620 9.60 -39.29 16.79
C ASN A 620 9.34 -40.37 15.72
N VAL A 621 8.45 -40.08 14.76
CA VAL A 621 8.15 -40.99 13.65
C VAL A 621 9.40 -41.18 12.75
N LYS A 622 10.14 -40.12 12.45
CA LYS A 622 11.40 -40.23 11.70
C LYS A 622 12.42 -41.13 12.41
N HIS A 623 12.49 -41.07 13.72
CA HIS A 623 13.40 -41.89 14.51
C HIS A 623 12.84 -43.27 14.89
N GLY A 624 11.74 -43.72 14.26
CA GLY A 624 11.22 -45.09 14.33
C GLY A 624 10.04 -45.28 15.26
N ALA A 625 9.45 -44.22 15.83
CA ALA A 625 8.19 -44.35 16.54
C ALA A 625 7.04 -44.66 15.58
N LYS A 626 6.01 -45.36 16.08
CA LYS A 626 4.79 -45.63 15.31
C LYS A 626 4.01 -44.35 15.13
N ALA A 627 3.60 -44.05 13.88
CA ALA A 627 2.76 -42.91 13.61
C ALA A 627 1.37 -43.09 14.26
N GLU A 628 0.96 -42.10 15.03
CA GLU A 628 -0.41 -41.98 15.54
C GLU A 628 -1.08 -40.85 14.76
N TYR A 629 -2.18 -41.17 14.09
CA TYR A 629 -2.94 -40.17 13.33
C TYR A 629 -3.97 -39.51 14.23
N ALA A 630 -4.05 -38.19 14.23
CA ALA A 630 -5.01 -37.45 15.05
C ALA A 630 -6.47 -37.67 14.60
N HIS A 631 -6.68 -38.21 13.39
CA HIS A 631 -7.98 -38.57 12.84
C HIS A 631 -7.86 -39.92 12.12
N PRO A 632 -8.83 -40.89 12.32
CA PRO A 632 -8.83 -42.16 11.62
C PRO A 632 -9.05 -42.02 10.11
#